data_9bb3c20e56ef53a83018bd57808ec8c4
#
_entry.id   9bb3c20e56ef53a83018bd57808ec8c4
#
_cell.length_a   1.000
_cell.length_b   1.000
_cell.length_c   1.000
_cell.angle_alpha   90.00
_cell.angle_beta   90.00
_cell.angle_gamma   90.00
#
_symmetry.space_group_name_H-M   'P 1'
#
loop_
_entity.id
_entity.type
_entity.pdbx_description
1 polymer ?
#
loop_
_entity_poly.entity_id
_entity_poly.type
_entity_poly.pdbx_seq_one_letter_code
_entity_poly.pdbx_strand_id
1 'polypeptide(L)'
;MADVLFPVAALWALGAERILLTNAAGGLHPGWAAGEFMLISDIVDLHLVDPLRGLVQSETEAAPGRSSHGARPLDAELRKAIAVSATRAGIGFRQGCYASVWGPNYETGAEIGMLRFLGADAVGMSTGPECSLLSRLGVRVAGISCITNVAMETGGTTVSHAEVVQMGERRQALMSRLVLESLALMAEEGAR
;
A
#
# COMPACT_ATOMS: atom_id res chain seq x y z
N MET A 1 10.70 9.71 9.69
CA MET A 1 9.22 9.56 9.60
C MET A 1 8.54 10.86 9.12
N ALA A 2 8.78 12.03 9.71
CA ALA A 2 8.11 13.27 9.28
C ALA A 2 8.27 13.56 7.78
N ASP A 3 9.47 13.43 7.22
CA ASP A 3 9.72 13.66 5.80
C ASP A 3 8.97 12.68 4.88
N VAL A 4 8.81 11.43 5.34
CA VAL A 4 8.04 10.40 4.60
C VAL A 4 6.55 10.74 4.57
N LEU A 5 6.01 11.26 5.66
CA LEU A 5 4.59 11.58 5.80
C LEU A 5 4.22 12.95 5.22
N PHE A 6 5.21 13.84 5.01
CA PHE A 6 4.97 15.20 4.52
C PHE A 6 4.17 15.26 3.20
N PRO A 7 4.47 14.46 2.17
CA PRO A 7 3.72 14.52 0.92
C PRO A 7 2.23 14.21 1.08
N VAL A 8 1.88 13.17 1.85
CA VAL A 8 0.49 12.79 2.06
C VAL A 8 -0.23 13.76 3.00
N ALA A 9 0.47 14.32 3.98
CA ALA A 9 -0.06 15.38 4.84
C ALA A 9 -0.34 16.67 4.04
N ALA A 10 0.53 17.03 3.09
CA ALA A 10 0.32 18.17 2.20
C ALA A 10 -0.90 17.96 1.29
N LEU A 11 -1.08 16.77 0.72
CA LEU A 11 -2.28 16.46 -0.07
C LEU A 11 -3.55 16.60 0.77
N TRP A 12 -3.56 16.08 2.00
CA TRP A 12 -4.68 16.29 2.92
C TRP A 12 -4.94 17.77 3.20
N ALA A 13 -3.90 18.55 3.49
CA ALA A 13 -4.03 19.98 3.76
C ALA A 13 -4.56 20.77 2.54
N LEU A 14 -4.31 20.28 1.32
CA LEU A 14 -4.87 20.81 0.07
C LEU A 14 -6.31 20.32 -0.20
N GLY A 15 -6.91 19.56 0.70
CA GLY A 15 -8.30 19.13 0.61
C GLY A 15 -8.51 17.77 -0.09
N ALA A 16 -7.47 16.94 -0.23
CA ALA A 16 -7.64 15.61 -0.80
C ALA A 16 -8.45 14.71 0.15
N GLU A 17 -9.61 14.25 -0.30
CA GLU A 17 -10.51 13.36 0.45
C GLU A 17 -10.29 11.89 0.13
N ARG A 18 -9.67 11.58 -1.01
CA ARG A 18 -9.40 10.22 -1.51
C ARG A 18 -7.99 10.16 -2.07
N ILE A 19 -7.24 9.17 -1.63
CA ILE A 19 -5.84 8.99 -2.06
C ILE A 19 -5.64 7.54 -2.48
N LEU A 20 -5.06 7.36 -3.66
CA LEU A 20 -4.59 6.07 -4.16
C LEU A 20 -3.07 6.04 -4.04
N LEU A 21 -2.57 5.09 -3.26
CA LEU A 21 -1.14 4.84 -3.09
C LEU A 21 -0.68 3.71 -4.01
N THR A 22 0.53 3.82 -4.52
CA THR A 22 1.18 2.74 -5.27
C THR A 22 2.57 2.49 -4.73
N ASN A 23 3.00 1.25 -4.75
CA ASN A 23 4.35 0.86 -4.32
C ASN A 23 4.91 -0.30 -5.15
N ALA A 24 6.21 -0.55 -4.97
CA ALA A 24 6.88 -1.78 -5.32
C ALA A 24 6.94 -2.66 -4.06
N ALA A 25 6.72 -3.96 -4.21
CA ALA A 25 6.70 -4.91 -3.10
C ALA A 25 7.30 -6.26 -3.48
N GLY A 26 7.90 -6.94 -2.51
CA GLY A 26 8.26 -8.34 -2.61
C GLY A 26 7.04 -9.22 -2.33
N GLY A 27 6.70 -10.14 -3.24
CA GLY A 27 5.65 -11.12 -3.02
C GLY A 27 6.12 -12.20 -2.04
N LEU A 28 5.26 -12.60 -1.11
CA LEU A 28 5.55 -13.61 -0.09
C LEU A 28 5.00 -15.00 -0.45
N HIS A 29 4.23 -15.13 -1.54
CA HIS A 29 3.71 -16.40 -2.01
C HIS A 29 4.57 -17.02 -3.11
N PRO A 30 4.95 -18.31 -2.99
CA PRO A 30 5.75 -19.00 -4.01
C PRO A 30 5.07 -19.10 -5.40
N GLY A 31 3.73 -19.02 -5.42
CA GLY A 31 2.94 -19.06 -6.67
C GLY A 31 2.70 -17.71 -7.32
N TRP A 32 3.28 -16.64 -6.79
CA TRP A 32 3.21 -15.32 -7.39
C TRP A 32 4.40 -15.08 -8.32
N ALA A 33 4.23 -14.22 -9.30
CA ALA A 33 5.27 -13.86 -10.26
C ALA A 33 5.62 -12.36 -10.17
N ALA A 34 6.88 -12.05 -10.44
CA ALA A 34 7.30 -10.67 -10.61
C ALA A 34 6.53 -10.03 -11.78
N GLY A 35 6.06 -8.82 -11.57
CA GLY A 35 5.21 -8.08 -12.49
C GLY A 35 3.71 -8.25 -12.25
N GLU A 36 3.24 -9.09 -11.33
CA GLU A 36 1.84 -9.12 -10.92
C GLU A 36 1.48 -7.86 -10.12
N PHE A 37 0.21 -7.47 -10.17
CA PHE A 37 -0.33 -6.42 -9.31
C PHE A 37 -1.09 -7.03 -8.14
N MET A 38 -1.00 -6.40 -6.98
CA MET A 38 -1.79 -6.74 -5.80
C MET A 38 -2.58 -5.52 -5.34
N LEU A 39 -3.89 -5.66 -5.28
CA LEU A 39 -4.77 -4.73 -4.58
C LEU A 39 -4.64 -4.99 -3.08
N ILE A 40 -4.17 -4.00 -2.34
CA ILE A 40 -3.95 -4.14 -0.90
C ILE A 40 -5.30 -4.23 -0.19
N SER A 41 -5.55 -5.34 0.49
CA SER A 41 -6.78 -5.58 1.25
C SER A 41 -6.67 -5.20 2.71
N ASP A 42 -5.48 -5.33 3.30
CA ASP A 42 -5.15 -4.98 4.67
C ASP A 42 -3.66 -4.71 4.83
N ILE A 43 -3.24 -4.18 5.98
CA ILE A 43 -1.85 -3.82 6.27
C ILE A 43 -1.42 -4.37 7.63
N VAL A 44 -0.27 -5.03 7.65
CA VAL A 44 0.50 -5.32 8.87
C VAL A 44 1.61 -4.27 8.96
N ASP A 45 1.43 -3.24 9.81
CA ASP A 45 2.43 -2.19 9.98
C ASP A 45 3.38 -2.54 11.14
N LEU A 46 4.61 -2.91 10.79
CA LEU A 46 5.68 -3.25 11.72
C LEU A 46 6.62 -2.06 12.02
N HIS A 47 6.28 -0.85 11.55
CA HIS A 47 7.00 0.34 11.98
C HIS A 47 6.77 0.65 13.47
N LEU A 48 5.59 0.27 14.00
CA LEU A 48 5.20 0.44 15.40
C LEU A 48 5.35 1.90 15.88
N VAL A 49 5.13 2.85 14.97
CA VAL A 49 5.23 4.30 15.23
C VAL A 49 3.86 4.93 15.09
N ASP A 50 3.48 5.77 16.03
CA ASP A 50 2.31 6.61 15.88
C ASP A 50 2.60 7.74 14.87
N PRO A 51 1.97 7.73 13.68
CA PRO A 51 2.24 8.71 12.64
C PRO A 51 1.78 10.13 13.02
N LEU A 52 0.89 10.27 13.99
CA LEU A 52 0.44 11.57 14.50
C LEU A 52 1.28 12.11 15.68
N ARG A 53 2.22 11.34 16.18
CA ARG A 53 3.04 11.76 17.31
C ARG A 53 3.81 13.05 16.97
N GLY A 54 3.44 14.13 17.61
CA GLY A 54 4.00 15.47 17.39
C GLY A 54 3.36 16.30 16.28
N LEU A 55 2.37 15.76 15.55
CA LEU A 55 1.58 16.50 14.56
C LEU A 55 0.23 16.94 15.10
N VAL A 56 -0.34 16.18 16.04
CA VAL A 56 -1.63 16.48 16.68
C VAL A 56 -1.41 16.50 18.19
N GLN A 57 -1.85 17.58 18.85
CA GLN A 57 -1.64 17.77 20.29
C GLN A 57 -2.60 16.97 21.17
N SER A 58 -3.68 16.44 20.61
CA SER A 58 -4.64 15.60 21.35
C SER A 58 -5.36 14.61 20.43
N GLU A 59 -5.76 13.45 20.99
CA GLU A 59 -6.60 12.46 20.30
C GLU A 59 -7.98 13.01 19.90
N THR A 60 -8.38 14.13 20.49
CA THR A 60 -9.66 14.83 20.20
C THR A 60 -9.66 15.58 18.86
N GLU A 61 -8.49 15.83 18.26
CA GLU A 61 -8.36 16.47 16.96
C GLU A 61 -8.41 15.47 15.78
N ALA A 62 -8.39 14.17 16.05
CA ALA A 62 -8.70 13.17 15.05
C ALA A 62 -10.16 13.30 14.59
N ALA A 63 -10.42 13.08 13.31
CA ALA A 63 -11.76 13.26 12.73
C ALA A 63 -12.84 12.57 13.58
N PRO A 64 -13.94 13.25 13.92
CA PRO A 64 -14.99 12.72 14.77
C PRO A 64 -15.52 11.38 14.23
N GLY A 65 -15.57 10.36 15.10
CA GLY A 65 -16.16 9.06 14.77
C GLY A 65 -15.18 7.99 14.27
N ARG A 66 -13.88 8.25 14.16
CA ARG A 66 -12.87 7.23 13.84
C ARG A 66 -12.03 6.90 15.08
N SER A 67 -12.26 5.70 15.61
CA SER A 67 -11.44 5.12 16.68
C SER A 67 -10.01 4.86 16.18
N SER A 68 -9.03 5.19 17.01
CA SER A 68 -7.62 4.83 16.79
C SER A 68 -7.36 3.32 16.87
N HIS A 69 -8.35 2.53 17.27
CA HIS A 69 -8.25 1.09 17.46
C HIS A 69 -9.22 0.36 16.53
N GLY A 70 -8.70 -0.50 15.66
CA GLY A 70 -9.48 -1.43 14.83
C GLY A 70 -10.09 -0.84 13.54
N ALA A 71 -9.77 0.39 13.16
CA ALA A 71 -10.17 0.90 11.86
C ALA A 71 -9.32 0.24 10.76
N ARG A 72 -9.98 -0.36 9.78
CA ARG A 72 -9.29 -0.81 8.57
C ARG A 72 -8.74 0.43 7.84
N PRO A 73 -7.43 0.52 7.62
CA PRO A 73 -6.82 1.72 7.04
C PRO A 73 -7.19 1.93 5.57
N LEU A 74 -7.81 0.93 4.92
CA LEU A 74 -8.13 0.92 3.51
C LEU A 74 -9.64 0.93 3.28
N ASP A 75 -10.07 1.83 2.39
CA ASP A 75 -11.47 2.02 2.02
C ASP A 75 -11.98 0.92 1.09
N ALA A 76 -13.12 0.32 1.43
CA ALA A 76 -13.68 -0.81 0.70
C ALA A 76 -14.24 -0.40 -0.69
N GLU A 77 -14.86 0.79 -0.79
CA GLU A 77 -15.44 1.24 -2.06
C GLU A 77 -14.35 1.65 -3.04
N LEU A 78 -13.29 2.35 -2.57
CA LEU A 78 -12.14 2.64 -3.43
C LEU A 78 -11.47 1.37 -3.93
N ARG A 79 -11.33 0.34 -3.08
CA ARG A 79 -10.79 -0.96 -3.51
C ARG A 79 -11.67 -1.63 -4.57
N LYS A 80 -12.99 -1.54 -4.41
CA LYS A 80 -13.95 -2.06 -5.40
C LYS A 80 -13.82 -1.32 -6.73
N ALA A 81 -13.70 0.01 -6.71
CA ALA A 81 -13.48 0.81 -7.91
C ALA A 81 -12.21 0.39 -8.65
N ILE A 82 -11.10 0.16 -7.94
CA ILE A 82 -9.85 -0.34 -8.52
C ILE A 82 -10.07 -1.73 -9.16
N ALA A 83 -10.75 -2.65 -8.48
CA ALA A 83 -11.01 -3.99 -8.99
C ALA A 83 -11.86 -3.96 -10.27
N VAL A 84 -12.87 -3.09 -10.34
CA VAL A 84 -13.68 -2.87 -11.53
C VAL A 84 -12.83 -2.29 -12.67
N SER A 85 -12.01 -1.28 -12.39
CA SER A 85 -11.10 -0.69 -13.38
C SER A 85 -10.11 -1.71 -13.94
N ALA A 86 -9.49 -2.53 -13.08
CA ALA A 86 -8.59 -3.60 -13.51
C ALA A 86 -9.29 -4.60 -14.44
N THR A 87 -10.51 -5.02 -14.07
CA THR A 87 -11.30 -5.93 -14.88
C THR A 87 -11.64 -5.33 -16.24
N ARG A 88 -12.08 -4.08 -16.31
CA ARG A 88 -12.38 -3.37 -17.56
C ARG A 88 -11.14 -3.22 -18.44
N ALA A 89 -9.99 -2.97 -17.83
CA ALA A 89 -8.71 -2.85 -18.54
C ALA A 89 -8.11 -4.19 -18.96
N GLY A 90 -8.68 -5.34 -18.55
CA GLY A 90 -8.10 -6.66 -18.77
C GLY A 90 -6.79 -6.88 -18.00
N ILE A 91 -6.60 -6.18 -16.89
CA ILE A 91 -5.41 -6.28 -16.04
C ILE A 91 -5.69 -7.27 -14.91
N GLY A 92 -4.95 -8.39 -14.90
CA GLY A 92 -4.99 -9.35 -13.79
C GLY A 92 -4.38 -8.75 -12.52
N PHE A 93 -5.00 -9.04 -11.37
CA PHE A 93 -4.49 -8.63 -10.06
C PHE A 93 -4.78 -9.69 -9.01
N ARG A 94 -4.00 -9.65 -7.93
CA ARG A 94 -4.23 -10.40 -6.69
C ARG A 94 -4.86 -9.47 -5.66
N GLN A 95 -5.41 -10.03 -4.60
CA GLN A 95 -5.73 -9.28 -3.38
C GLN A 95 -4.94 -9.87 -2.23
N GLY A 96 -4.43 -9.03 -1.36
CA GLY A 96 -3.59 -9.51 -0.27
C GLY A 96 -3.27 -8.47 0.79
N CYS A 97 -2.76 -8.95 1.91
CA CYS A 97 -2.26 -8.17 3.01
C CYS A 97 -0.82 -7.70 2.74
N TYR A 98 -0.57 -6.42 2.92
CA TYR A 98 0.74 -5.82 2.75
C TYR A 98 1.43 -5.64 4.10
N ALA A 99 2.63 -6.21 4.27
CA ALA A 99 3.49 -5.94 5.41
C ALA A 99 4.36 -4.71 5.14
N SER A 100 4.32 -3.74 6.03
CA SER A 100 5.13 -2.54 5.99
C SER A 100 6.22 -2.62 7.03
N VAL A 101 7.49 -2.61 6.59
CA VAL A 101 8.67 -2.82 7.44
C VAL A 101 9.68 -1.70 7.28
N TRP A 102 10.62 -1.59 8.22
CA TRP A 102 11.75 -0.69 8.09
C TRP A 102 12.74 -1.21 7.04
N GLY A 103 13.28 -0.28 6.20
CA GLY A 103 14.43 -0.52 5.36
C GLY A 103 15.74 -0.05 6.04
N PRO A 104 16.87 -0.04 5.31
CA PRO A 104 16.99 -0.29 3.86
C PRO A 104 17.28 -1.76 3.49
N ASN A 105 17.47 -2.65 4.46
CA ASN A 105 17.82 -4.05 4.20
C ASN A 105 16.60 -4.85 3.77
N TYR A 106 16.80 -5.77 2.83
CA TYR A 106 15.82 -6.79 2.50
C TYR A 106 15.70 -7.83 3.62
N GLU A 107 14.57 -8.50 3.66
CA GLU A 107 14.21 -9.46 4.69
C GLU A 107 15.08 -10.72 4.62
N THR A 108 15.45 -11.22 5.78
CA THR A 108 16.03 -12.57 5.95
C THR A 108 14.99 -13.65 5.73
N GLY A 109 15.42 -14.90 5.49
CA GLY A 109 14.48 -16.03 5.37
C GLY A 109 13.58 -16.21 6.60
N ALA A 110 14.10 -15.97 7.81
CA ALA A 110 13.33 -16.05 9.05
C ALA A 110 12.26 -14.94 9.14
N GLU A 111 12.60 -13.71 8.72
CA GLU A 111 11.64 -12.60 8.65
C GLU A 111 10.55 -12.87 7.61
N ILE A 112 10.90 -13.42 6.45
CA ILE A 112 9.91 -13.87 5.45
C ILE A 112 8.95 -14.90 6.04
N GLY A 113 9.46 -15.90 6.76
CA GLY A 113 8.63 -16.88 7.47
C GLY A 113 7.72 -16.22 8.50
N MET A 114 8.23 -15.29 9.29
CA MET A 114 7.46 -14.51 10.26
C MET A 114 6.33 -13.71 9.58
N LEU A 115 6.63 -12.99 8.50
CA LEU A 115 5.65 -12.19 7.78
C LEU A 115 4.51 -13.04 7.21
N ARG A 116 4.84 -14.21 6.64
CA ARG A 116 3.83 -15.19 6.19
C ARG A 116 2.97 -15.69 7.34
N PHE A 117 3.60 -16.01 8.48
CA PHE A 117 2.86 -16.43 9.68
C PHE A 117 1.88 -15.36 10.18
N LEU A 118 2.24 -14.07 10.03
CA LEU A 118 1.35 -12.94 10.33
C LEU A 118 0.25 -12.73 9.29
N GLY A 119 0.23 -13.51 8.20
CA GLY A 119 -0.78 -13.43 7.15
C GLY A 119 -0.49 -12.37 6.08
N ALA A 120 0.76 -11.92 5.96
CA ALA A 120 1.16 -11.01 4.90
C ALA A 120 1.38 -11.75 3.57
N ASP A 121 0.93 -11.13 2.48
CA ASP A 121 1.03 -11.63 1.11
C ASP A 121 2.14 -10.94 0.33
N ALA A 122 2.48 -9.71 0.72
CA ALA A 122 3.58 -8.94 0.15
C ALA A 122 4.25 -8.08 1.23
N VAL A 123 5.49 -7.68 0.99
CA VAL A 123 6.29 -6.86 1.92
C VAL A 123 6.95 -5.70 1.20
N GLY A 124 7.08 -4.58 1.88
CA GLY A 124 7.84 -3.41 1.43
C GLY A 124 8.05 -2.38 2.54
N MET A 125 8.71 -1.27 2.19
CA MET A 125 9.27 -0.31 3.15
C MET A 125 8.56 1.05 3.13
N SER A 126 7.32 1.11 2.62
CA SER A 126 6.49 2.32 2.49
C SER A 126 5.03 1.99 2.73
N THR A 127 4.14 2.97 2.53
CA THR A 127 2.68 2.78 2.43
C THR A 127 1.98 2.58 3.78
N GLY A 128 2.51 1.78 4.70
CA GLY A 128 1.91 1.56 6.02
C GLY A 128 1.74 2.84 6.82
N PRO A 129 2.81 3.60 7.07
CA PRO A 129 2.75 4.87 7.78
C PRO A 129 1.86 5.91 7.10
N GLU A 130 1.89 5.99 5.75
CA GLU A 130 1.05 6.90 4.97
C GLU A 130 -0.44 6.53 5.09
N CYS A 131 -0.76 5.23 4.95
CA CYS A 131 -2.13 4.73 5.15
C CYS A 131 -2.63 5.00 6.56
N SER A 132 -1.78 4.77 7.57
CA SER A 132 -2.12 4.99 8.97
C SER A 132 -2.41 6.47 9.23
N LEU A 133 -1.56 7.39 8.77
CA LEU A 133 -1.78 8.83 8.89
C LEU A 133 -3.07 9.26 8.21
N LEU A 134 -3.23 8.95 6.94
CA LEU A 134 -4.37 9.36 6.13
C LEU A 134 -5.70 8.84 6.68
N SER A 135 -5.74 7.58 7.12
CA SER A 135 -6.93 7.01 7.74
C SER A 135 -7.33 7.75 9.01
N ARG A 136 -6.37 8.14 9.85
CA ARG A 136 -6.62 8.92 11.07
C ARG A 136 -7.06 10.35 10.78
N LEU A 137 -6.59 10.93 9.67
CA LEU A 137 -7.04 12.25 9.18
C LEU A 137 -8.40 12.20 8.46
N GLY A 138 -9.04 11.04 8.37
CA GLY A 138 -10.34 10.89 7.74
C GLY A 138 -10.30 10.76 6.22
N VAL A 139 -9.14 10.65 5.61
CA VAL A 139 -8.97 10.44 4.16
C VAL A 139 -9.28 8.99 3.81
N ARG A 140 -10.02 8.78 2.73
CA ARG A 140 -10.29 7.46 2.16
C ARG A 140 -9.07 7.01 1.36
N VAL A 141 -8.50 5.85 1.68
CA VAL A 141 -7.25 5.36 1.09
C VAL A 141 -7.43 4.00 0.44
N ALA A 142 -6.82 3.80 -0.70
CA ALA A 142 -6.61 2.48 -1.31
C ALA A 142 -5.17 2.36 -1.78
N GLY A 143 -4.69 1.13 -1.98
CA GLY A 143 -3.32 0.88 -2.39
C GLY A 143 -3.20 -0.25 -3.42
N ILE A 144 -2.25 -0.09 -4.34
CA ILE A 144 -1.87 -1.10 -5.33
C ILE A 144 -0.37 -1.33 -5.22
N SER A 145 0.03 -2.58 -5.04
CA SER A 145 1.43 -3.00 -5.11
C SER A 145 1.76 -3.57 -6.49
N CYS A 146 2.92 -3.22 -7.03
CA CYS A 146 3.57 -3.97 -8.10
C CYS A 146 4.51 -4.98 -7.44
N ILE A 147 4.28 -6.26 -7.65
CA ILE A 147 5.18 -7.33 -7.16
C ILE A 147 6.42 -7.33 -8.04
N THR A 148 7.55 -6.90 -7.50
CA THR A 148 8.79 -6.75 -8.26
C THR A 148 9.69 -7.97 -8.20
N ASN A 149 9.56 -8.76 -7.15
CA ASN A 149 10.29 -9.99 -6.88
C ASN A 149 9.45 -10.90 -5.98
N VAL A 150 9.84 -12.16 -5.87
CA VAL A 150 9.25 -13.10 -4.91
C VAL A 150 10.30 -13.45 -3.86
N ALA A 151 9.99 -13.14 -2.60
CA ALA A 151 10.85 -13.42 -1.46
C ALA A 151 10.76 -14.90 -1.04
N MET A 152 11.90 -15.54 -0.84
CA MET A 152 11.97 -16.98 -0.51
C MET A 152 12.70 -17.21 0.81
N GLU A 153 12.13 -18.03 1.70
CA GLU A 153 12.73 -18.43 2.98
C GLU A 153 14.08 -19.16 2.83
N THR A 154 14.26 -19.86 1.73
CA THR A 154 15.41 -20.72 1.47
C THR A 154 16.63 -20.01 0.88
N GLY A 155 16.67 -18.67 0.92
CA GLY A 155 17.85 -17.90 0.50
C GLY A 155 18.17 -17.99 -0.99
N GLY A 156 17.17 -18.21 -1.84
CA GLY A 156 17.32 -18.12 -3.30
C GLY A 156 17.34 -16.66 -3.73
N THR A 157 18.17 -16.33 -4.68
CA THR A 157 18.38 -15.02 -5.37
C THR A 157 18.40 -13.78 -4.47
N THR A 158 19.57 -13.20 -4.38
CA THR A 158 19.76 -11.87 -3.79
C THR A 158 18.99 -10.86 -4.65
N VAL A 159 17.91 -10.32 -4.12
CA VAL A 159 17.15 -9.26 -4.78
C VAL A 159 18.03 -8.00 -4.84
N SER A 160 18.25 -7.46 -6.02
CA SER A 160 18.94 -6.19 -6.17
C SER A 160 17.94 -5.05 -6.37
N HIS A 161 18.28 -3.88 -5.87
CA HIS A 161 17.45 -2.68 -6.10
C HIS A 161 17.28 -2.38 -7.60
N ALA A 162 18.31 -2.67 -8.41
CA ALA A 162 18.25 -2.52 -9.86
C ALA A 162 17.16 -3.38 -10.53
N GLU A 163 16.99 -4.63 -10.06
CA GLU A 163 15.91 -5.51 -10.56
C GLU A 163 14.53 -5.00 -10.19
N VAL A 164 14.37 -4.46 -8.98
CA VAL A 164 13.12 -3.82 -8.53
C VAL A 164 12.76 -2.64 -9.43
N VAL A 165 13.73 -1.74 -9.69
CA VAL A 165 13.55 -0.58 -10.59
C VAL A 165 13.18 -1.05 -12.00
N GLN A 166 13.93 -2.00 -12.56
CA GLN A 166 13.69 -2.53 -13.91
C GLN A 166 12.29 -3.15 -14.04
N MET A 167 11.83 -3.88 -13.01
CA MET A 167 10.47 -4.44 -13.02
C MET A 167 9.42 -3.33 -12.96
N GLY A 168 9.63 -2.31 -12.13
CA GLY A 168 8.77 -1.12 -12.07
C GLY A 168 8.64 -0.44 -13.44
N GLU A 169 9.75 -0.21 -14.12
CA GLU A 169 9.77 0.37 -15.48
C GLU A 169 9.00 -0.49 -16.49
N ARG A 170 9.20 -1.81 -16.49
CA ARG A 170 8.45 -2.75 -17.36
C ARG A 170 6.95 -2.72 -17.13
N ARG A 171 6.50 -2.45 -15.92
CA ARG A 171 5.07 -2.45 -15.55
C ARG A 171 4.45 -1.05 -15.50
N GLN A 172 5.25 0.01 -15.66
CA GLN A 172 4.82 1.40 -15.55
C GLN A 172 3.60 1.73 -16.39
N ALA A 173 3.58 1.35 -17.67
CA ALA A 173 2.47 1.67 -18.57
C ALA A 173 1.15 1.05 -18.10
N LEU A 174 1.18 -0.22 -17.64
CA LEU A 174 -0.01 -0.90 -17.12
C LEU A 174 -0.44 -0.32 -15.77
N MET A 175 0.50 0.00 -14.88
CA MET A 175 0.19 0.65 -13.60
C MET A 175 -0.43 2.02 -13.83
N SER A 176 0.15 2.85 -14.71
CA SER A 176 -0.37 4.18 -15.04
C SER A 176 -1.80 4.09 -15.61
N ARG A 177 -2.05 3.15 -16.51
CA ARG A 177 -3.39 2.92 -17.05
C ARG A 177 -4.38 2.54 -15.94
N LEU A 178 -4.02 1.59 -15.07
CA LEU A 178 -4.86 1.16 -13.96
C LEU A 178 -5.16 2.31 -13.00
N VAL A 179 -4.15 3.12 -12.65
CA VAL A 179 -4.31 4.29 -11.78
C VAL A 179 -5.26 5.30 -12.41
N LEU A 180 -5.07 5.67 -13.67
CA LEU A 180 -5.90 6.67 -14.34
C LEU A 180 -7.36 6.21 -14.46
N GLU A 181 -7.60 4.96 -14.86
CA GLU A 181 -8.96 4.40 -14.95
C GLU A 181 -9.62 4.32 -13.56
N SER A 182 -8.86 3.98 -12.53
CA SER A 182 -9.36 3.93 -11.14
C SER A 182 -9.73 5.33 -10.63
N LEU A 183 -8.90 6.33 -10.86
CA LEU A 183 -9.17 7.71 -10.46
C LEU A 183 -10.40 8.27 -11.19
N ALA A 184 -10.58 7.99 -12.47
CA ALA A 184 -11.75 8.40 -13.23
C ALA A 184 -13.05 7.81 -12.62
N LEU A 185 -13.05 6.50 -12.32
CA LEU A 185 -14.21 5.83 -11.71
C LEU A 185 -14.51 6.36 -10.30
N MET A 186 -13.46 6.59 -9.50
CA MET A 186 -13.61 7.19 -8.16
C MET A 186 -14.17 8.60 -8.20
N ALA A 187 -13.85 9.40 -9.24
CA ALA A 187 -14.40 10.75 -9.42
C ALA A 187 -15.91 10.71 -9.75
N GLU A 188 -16.33 9.78 -10.61
CA GLU A 188 -17.74 9.60 -10.97
C GLU A 188 -18.63 9.21 -9.76
N GLU A 189 -18.11 8.34 -8.87
CA GLU A 189 -18.83 7.93 -7.66
C GLU A 189 -18.95 9.04 -6.61
N GLY A 190 -18.03 10.01 -6.64
CA GLY A 190 -18.06 11.16 -5.73
C GLY A 190 -18.98 12.29 -6.16
N ALA A 191 -19.44 12.26 -7.39
CA ALA A 191 -20.37 13.26 -7.95
C ALA A 191 -21.85 12.86 -7.76
N ARG A 192 -22.11 11.68 -7.21
CA ARG A 192 -23.47 11.16 -6.89
C ARG A 192 -23.80 11.34 -5.43
#